data_25837c4caaeeedd3e672bc4edb910e45
#
_entry.id   25837c4caaeeedd3e672bc4edb910e45
#
_cell.length_a   1.000
_cell.length_b   1.000
_cell.length_c   1.000
_cell.angle_alpha   90.00
_cell.angle_beta   90.00
_cell.angle_gamma   90.00
#
_symmetry.space_group_name_H-M   'P 1'
#
loop_
_entity.id
_entity.type
_entity.pdbx_description
1 polymer ?
#
loop_
_entity_poly.entity_id
_entity_poly.type
_entity_poly.pdbx_seq_one_letter_code
_entity_poly.pdbx_strand_id
1 'polypeptide(L)'
;MYGHAAGIGSAISKIQAEACFNTGIVAGESGAKGLFHTQDTSSVKNSYNSGTVTVADASKSAYQIAYGSNFTVESSYYNSDPGTAEPGVDSGVTGKTTAEMKTDAFADLLNEVLATSTTEVDGIKLADYAWVRADSTNGGYPYTQVREFLSWADVAKIQTEARLRLTGVS
;
A
#
# COMPACT_ATOMS: atom_id res chain seq x y z
N MET A 1 1.99 31.24 -3.25
CA MET A 1 1.75 29.92 -3.89
C MET A 1 1.58 28.93 -2.73
N TYR A 2 0.46 28.26 -2.64
CA TYR A 2 0.20 27.35 -1.51
C TYR A 2 0.70 25.95 -1.91
N GLY A 3 1.77 25.47 -1.29
CA GLY A 3 2.37 24.17 -1.57
C GLY A 3 1.68 23.05 -0.77
N HIS A 4 0.90 22.21 -1.43
CA HIS A 4 0.45 20.93 -0.89
C HIS A 4 1.43 19.82 -1.25
N ALA A 5 1.70 18.91 -0.30
CA ALA A 5 2.51 17.72 -0.53
C ALA A 5 1.68 16.45 -0.36
N ALA A 6 1.99 15.44 -1.15
CA ALA A 6 1.44 14.10 -1.01
C ALA A 6 2.55 13.05 -1.23
N GLY A 7 2.50 11.96 -0.46
CA GLY A 7 3.56 10.94 -0.48
C GLY A 7 3.61 10.12 -1.78
N ILE A 8 2.45 9.88 -2.39
CA ILE A 8 2.34 9.08 -3.61
C ILE A 8 1.84 9.93 -4.77
N GLY A 9 0.77 10.69 -4.58
CA GLY A 9 0.19 11.43 -5.67
C GLY A 9 -0.70 12.59 -5.26
N SER A 10 -0.72 13.60 -6.11
CA SER A 10 -1.65 14.73 -6.03
C SER A 10 -2.29 14.94 -7.39
N ALA A 11 -3.60 15.03 -7.42
CA ALA A 11 -4.37 15.22 -8.64
C ALA A 11 -5.55 16.17 -8.42
N ILE A 12 -5.97 16.82 -9.51
CA ILE A 12 -7.22 17.59 -9.54
C ILE A 12 -8.43 16.74 -9.94
N SER A 13 -8.19 15.49 -10.34
CA SER A 13 -9.18 14.52 -10.80
C SER A 13 -9.18 13.28 -9.91
N LYS A 14 -10.13 12.40 -10.15
CA LYS A 14 -10.34 11.16 -9.43
C LYS A 14 -9.08 10.28 -9.37
N ILE A 15 -8.77 9.81 -8.15
CA ILE A 15 -7.76 8.78 -7.89
C ILE A 15 -8.47 7.48 -7.50
N GLN A 16 -8.02 6.37 -8.09
CA GLN A 16 -8.33 5.02 -7.62
C GLN A 16 -6.99 4.34 -7.36
N ALA A 17 -6.74 3.99 -6.10
CA ALA A 17 -5.47 3.44 -5.66
C ALA A 17 -5.69 2.19 -4.83
N GLU A 18 -4.91 1.16 -5.10
CA GLU A 18 -4.90 -0.07 -4.34
C GLU A 18 -3.46 -0.56 -4.16
N ALA A 19 -3.18 -1.18 -3.01
CA ALA A 19 -1.88 -1.74 -2.66
C ALA A 19 -0.71 -0.74 -2.75
N CYS A 20 -0.96 0.49 -2.32
CA CYS A 20 0.02 1.56 -2.29
C CYS A 20 0.58 1.78 -0.89
N PHE A 21 1.82 2.22 -0.78
CA PHE A 21 2.39 2.57 0.51
C PHE A 21 3.35 3.75 0.44
N ASN A 22 3.49 4.45 1.56
CA ASN A 22 4.52 5.44 1.77
C ASN A 22 5.19 5.20 3.13
N THR A 23 6.52 5.17 3.14
CA THR A 23 7.35 5.08 4.35
C THR A 23 8.27 6.28 4.50
N GLY A 24 8.24 7.19 3.53
CA GLY A 24 9.06 8.40 3.49
C GLY A 24 8.42 9.58 4.21
N ILE A 25 9.20 10.65 4.35
CA ILE A 25 8.73 11.90 4.94
C ILE A 25 7.95 12.70 3.91
N VAL A 26 6.78 13.20 4.30
CA VAL A 26 5.97 14.13 3.52
C VAL A 26 5.89 15.46 4.27
N ALA A 27 6.47 16.50 3.71
CA ALA A 27 6.47 17.84 4.31
C ALA A 27 5.87 18.85 3.33
N GLY A 28 4.87 19.61 3.78
CA GLY A 28 4.21 20.64 2.98
C GLY A 28 4.18 21.99 3.70
N GLU A 29 4.06 23.09 2.96
CA GLU A 29 3.88 24.41 3.55
C GLU A 29 2.46 24.60 4.10
N SER A 30 1.44 24.33 3.26
CA SER A 30 0.04 24.62 3.56
C SER A 30 -0.83 23.38 3.65
N GLY A 31 -0.26 22.19 3.55
CA GLY A 31 -0.97 20.93 3.72
C GLY A 31 -0.11 19.75 3.29
N ALA A 32 -0.23 18.65 4.01
CA ALA A 32 0.51 17.42 3.71
C ALA A 32 -0.40 16.20 3.90
N LYS A 33 -0.30 15.22 3.00
CA LYS A 33 -1.01 13.94 3.04
C LYS A 33 -0.04 12.82 2.80
N GLY A 34 -0.10 11.80 3.65
CA GLY A 34 0.84 10.67 3.59
C GLY A 34 0.69 9.82 2.32
N LEU A 35 -0.51 9.70 1.79
CA LEU A 35 -0.73 8.98 0.54
C LEU A 35 -1.16 9.93 -0.58
N PHE A 36 -2.38 10.47 -0.53
CA PHE A 36 -2.96 11.17 -1.67
C PHE A 36 -3.59 12.52 -1.29
N HIS A 37 -3.47 13.46 -2.22
CA HIS A 37 -4.24 14.70 -2.21
C HIS A 37 -5.06 14.81 -3.50
N THR A 38 -6.40 14.97 -3.37
CA THR A 38 -7.28 15.22 -4.51
C THR A 38 -8.47 16.10 -4.08
N GLN A 39 -9.12 16.73 -5.06
CA GLN A 39 -10.33 17.50 -4.88
C GLN A 39 -11.59 16.78 -5.37
N ASP A 40 -11.43 15.61 -6.00
CA ASP A 40 -12.51 14.82 -6.58
C ASP A 40 -12.74 13.52 -5.78
N THR A 41 -13.88 12.88 -6.01
CA THR A 41 -14.22 11.59 -5.40
C THR A 41 -13.19 10.53 -5.77
N SER A 42 -12.57 9.94 -4.76
CA SER A 42 -11.44 9.03 -4.92
C SER A 42 -11.57 7.82 -4.00
N SER A 43 -10.85 6.75 -4.32
CA SER A 43 -10.81 5.55 -3.50
C SER A 43 -9.38 5.08 -3.23
N VAL A 44 -9.16 4.62 -2.01
CA VAL A 44 -7.90 4.03 -1.55
C VAL A 44 -8.23 2.72 -0.86
N LYS A 45 -7.59 1.63 -1.29
CA LYS A 45 -7.82 0.30 -0.73
C LYS A 45 -6.50 -0.40 -0.46
N ASN A 46 -6.47 -1.21 0.60
CA ASN A 46 -5.34 -2.08 0.94
C ASN A 46 -3.98 -1.35 0.91
N SER A 47 -3.95 -0.15 1.47
CA SER A 47 -2.81 0.76 1.39
C SER A 47 -2.39 1.23 2.78
N TYR A 48 -1.15 1.68 2.94
CA TYR A 48 -0.74 2.22 4.22
C TYR A 48 0.25 3.39 4.12
N ASN A 49 0.25 4.24 5.14
CA ASN A 49 1.29 5.22 5.38
C ASN A 49 1.93 4.98 6.76
N SER A 50 3.22 4.76 6.78
CA SER A 50 4.05 4.71 8.00
C SER A 50 5.03 5.88 8.08
N GLY A 51 5.07 6.70 7.04
CA GLY A 51 5.96 7.86 6.98
C GLY A 51 5.50 9.02 7.84
N THR A 52 6.43 9.90 8.17
CA THR A 52 6.14 11.14 8.89
C THR A 52 5.45 12.14 7.97
N VAL A 53 4.37 12.75 8.44
CA VAL A 53 3.64 13.79 7.70
C VAL A 53 3.63 15.08 8.51
N THR A 54 4.17 16.15 7.96
CA THR A 54 4.31 17.45 8.63
C THR A 54 3.89 18.62 7.76
N VAL A 55 3.52 19.71 8.39
CA VAL A 55 3.30 21.01 7.75
C VAL A 55 4.15 22.08 8.43
N ALA A 56 4.66 23.02 7.66
CA ALA A 56 5.44 24.13 8.19
C ALA A 56 4.54 25.17 8.88
N ASP A 57 3.37 25.41 8.36
CA ASP A 57 2.36 26.31 8.95
C ASP A 57 1.50 25.52 9.95
N ALA A 58 1.70 25.75 11.25
CA ALA A 58 0.96 25.10 12.33
C ALA A 58 -0.55 25.36 12.32
N SER A 59 -1.05 26.34 11.56
CA SER A 59 -2.47 26.57 11.33
C SER A 59 -3.10 25.63 10.29
N LYS A 60 -2.28 24.86 9.62
CA LYS A 60 -2.66 23.91 8.56
C LYS A 60 -2.57 22.47 9.06
N SER A 61 -3.14 21.56 8.27
CA SER A 61 -3.29 20.17 8.70
C SER A 61 -2.40 19.21 7.91
N ALA A 62 -1.78 18.31 8.66
CA ALA A 62 -1.11 17.12 8.15
C ALA A 62 -2.02 15.90 8.38
N TYR A 63 -2.11 15.01 7.41
CA TYR A 63 -2.91 13.80 7.51
C TYR A 63 -2.16 12.57 6.99
N GLN A 64 -2.29 11.44 7.69
CA GLN A 64 -1.58 10.21 7.36
C GLN A 64 -2.05 9.59 6.04
N ILE A 65 -3.32 9.66 5.71
CA ILE A 65 -3.87 9.03 4.50
C ILE A 65 -4.23 10.11 3.48
N ALA A 66 -5.33 10.80 3.70
CA ALA A 66 -5.90 11.79 2.81
C ALA A 66 -6.70 12.81 3.62
N TYR A 67 -7.44 13.68 2.97
CA TYR A 67 -8.35 14.60 3.63
C TYR A 67 -9.64 14.74 2.87
N GLY A 68 -10.74 14.67 3.60
CA GLY A 68 -12.07 15.04 3.16
C GLY A 68 -13.03 13.86 2.98
N SER A 69 -14.32 14.22 2.86
CA SER A 69 -15.43 13.29 2.68
C SER A 69 -15.51 12.67 1.28
N ASN A 70 -14.69 13.13 0.37
CA ASN A 70 -14.65 12.63 -1.01
C ASN A 70 -13.78 11.40 -1.19
N PHE A 71 -13.15 10.90 -0.11
CA PHE A 71 -12.38 9.67 -0.13
C PHE A 71 -13.20 8.52 0.43
N THR A 72 -13.26 7.42 -0.34
CA THR A 72 -13.64 6.11 0.17
C THR A 72 -12.37 5.34 0.49
N VAL A 73 -12.21 4.92 1.74
CA VAL A 73 -11.04 4.15 2.18
C VAL A 73 -11.52 2.80 2.65
N GLU A 74 -10.80 1.74 2.24
CA GLU A 74 -11.07 0.37 2.66
C GLU A 74 -9.76 -0.31 3.06
N SER A 75 -9.79 -1.07 4.16
CA SER A 75 -8.70 -1.95 4.59
C SER A 75 -7.33 -1.28 4.51
N SER A 76 -7.26 -0.01 4.91
CA SER A 76 -6.02 0.78 4.85
C SER A 76 -5.54 1.15 6.24
N TYR A 77 -4.25 1.48 6.37
CA TYR A 77 -3.61 1.59 7.68
C TYR A 77 -2.74 2.85 7.77
N TYR A 78 -2.61 3.36 8.97
CA TYR A 78 -1.72 4.49 9.24
C TYR A 78 -0.92 4.26 10.52
N ASN A 79 0.22 4.93 10.63
CA ASN A 79 1.01 4.90 11.86
C ASN A 79 0.31 5.72 12.95
N SER A 80 -0.07 5.05 14.03
CA SER A 80 -0.77 5.61 15.19
C SER A 80 0.14 5.88 16.39
N ASP A 81 1.46 5.84 16.21
CA ASP A 81 2.38 6.20 17.30
C ASP A 81 2.14 7.63 17.78
N PRO A 82 2.38 7.93 19.07
CA PRO A 82 2.19 9.27 19.60
C PRO A 82 2.98 10.33 18.83
N GLY A 83 2.31 11.43 18.51
CA GLY A 83 2.90 12.54 17.76
C GLY A 83 2.87 12.38 16.24
N THR A 84 2.27 11.32 15.72
CA THR A 84 1.97 11.22 14.28
C THR A 84 0.72 12.02 13.92
N ALA A 85 0.58 12.35 12.63
CA ALA A 85 -0.60 13.04 12.12
C ALA A 85 -1.84 12.13 12.16
N GLU A 86 -3.02 12.72 12.25
CA GLU A 86 -4.30 12.02 12.17
C GLU A 86 -4.53 11.39 10.78
N PRO A 87 -5.41 10.38 10.64
CA PRO A 87 -5.67 9.74 9.35
C PRO A 87 -6.27 10.68 8.31
N GLY A 88 -7.09 11.65 8.71
CA GLY A 88 -7.73 12.63 7.83
C GLY A 88 -8.98 12.12 7.09
N VAL A 89 -9.41 10.89 7.37
CA VAL A 89 -10.62 10.24 6.87
C VAL A 89 -11.38 9.58 8.01
N ASP A 90 -12.70 9.48 7.87
CA ASP A 90 -13.58 9.09 8.99
C ASP A 90 -13.75 7.57 9.15
N SER A 91 -13.47 6.79 8.11
CA SER A 91 -13.72 5.35 8.13
C SER A 91 -12.80 4.58 7.15
N GLY A 92 -12.79 3.25 7.29
CA GLY A 92 -12.05 2.34 6.40
C GLY A 92 -10.54 2.31 6.65
N VAL A 93 -10.07 2.98 7.72
CA VAL A 93 -8.66 3.08 8.08
C VAL A 93 -8.46 2.61 9.52
N THR A 94 -7.35 1.93 9.77
CA THR A 94 -6.98 1.40 11.09
C THR A 94 -5.60 1.87 11.50
N GLY A 95 -5.48 2.42 12.71
CA GLY A 95 -4.19 2.78 13.30
C GLY A 95 -3.41 1.54 13.71
N LYS A 96 -2.12 1.53 13.42
CA LYS A 96 -1.15 0.53 13.89
C LYS A 96 0.13 1.23 14.31
N THR A 97 0.73 0.76 15.37
CA THR A 97 2.04 1.26 15.79
C THR A 97 3.14 0.85 14.79
N THR A 98 4.26 1.56 14.81
CA THR A 98 5.45 1.19 14.03
C THR A 98 5.85 -0.28 14.28
N ALA A 99 5.78 -0.74 15.52
CA ALA A 99 6.13 -2.11 15.86
C ALA A 99 5.19 -3.14 15.21
N GLU A 100 3.88 -2.88 15.20
CA GLU A 100 2.90 -3.75 14.54
C GLU A 100 3.05 -3.75 13.03
N MET A 101 3.32 -2.58 12.42
CA MET A 101 3.48 -2.46 10.97
C MET A 101 4.76 -3.13 10.44
N LYS A 102 5.74 -3.42 11.30
CA LYS A 102 6.98 -4.13 10.95
C LYS A 102 6.93 -5.62 11.28
N THR A 103 5.77 -6.25 11.17
CA THR A 103 5.58 -7.69 11.41
C THR A 103 5.13 -8.43 10.16
N ASP A 104 5.42 -9.72 10.10
CA ASP A 104 4.89 -10.61 9.04
C ASP A 104 3.37 -10.67 9.13
N ALA A 105 2.80 -10.67 10.33
CA ALA A 105 1.35 -10.62 10.53
C ALA A 105 0.68 -9.39 9.87
N PHE A 106 1.37 -8.25 9.78
CA PHE A 106 0.85 -7.10 9.05
C PHE A 106 0.91 -7.32 7.54
N ALA A 107 1.97 -7.95 7.02
CA ALA A 107 2.04 -8.33 5.61
C ALA A 107 0.95 -9.36 5.25
N ASP A 108 0.69 -10.34 6.13
CA ASP A 108 -0.37 -11.34 5.95
C ASP A 108 -1.75 -10.68 5.90
N LEU A 109 -2.03 -9.75 6.80
CA LEU A 109 -3.29 -8.98 6.82
C LEU A 109 -3.52 -8.20 5.51
N LEU A 110 -2.49 -7.59 4.96
CA LEU A 110 -2.55 -6.91 3.66
C LEU A 110 -2.76 -7.92 2.51
N ASN A 111 -2.18 -9.12 2.61
CA ASN A 111 -2.32 -10.18 1.62
C ASN A 111 -3.72 -10.79 1.58
N GLU A 112 -4.42 -10.88 2.70
CA GLU A 112 -5.81 -11.36 2.75
C GLU A 112 -6.71 -10.50 1.85
N VAL A 113 -6.53 -9.19 1.87
CA VAL A 113 -7.28 -8.25 1.02
C VAL A 113 -6.79 -8.33 -0.44
N LEU A 114 -5.48 -8.36 -0.65
CA LEU A 114 -4.88 -8.38 -1.98
C LEU A 114 -5.30 -9.62 -2.79
N ALA A 115 -5.41 -10.78 -2.14
CA ALA A 115 -5.82 -12.03 -2.77
C ALA A 115 -7.24 -11.98 -3.37
N THR A 116 -8.09 -11.07 -2.90
CA THR A 116 -9.46 -10.88 -3.40
C THR A 116 -9.58 -9.73 -4.38
N SER A 117 -8.47 -9.06 -4.72
CA SER A 117 -8.49 -7.94 -5.64
C SER A 117 -8.88 -8.37 -7.06
N THR A 118 -9.78 -7.59 -7.66
CA THR A 118 -10.17 -7.72 -9.07
C THR A 118 -9.54 -6.64 -9.94
N THR A 119 -8.68 -5.82 -9.34
CA THR A 119 -8.01 -4.73 -10.05
C THR A 119 -7.01 -5.29 -11.05
N GLU A 120 -7.15 -4.84 -12.30
CA GLU A 120 -6.26 -5.18 -13.42
C GLU A 120 -5.93 -3.91 -14.20
N VAL A 121 -4.66 -3.70 -14.49
CA VAL A 121 -4.16 -2.60 -15.31
C VAL A 121 -3.20 -3.16 -16.37
N ASP A 122 -3.50 -2.94 -17.62
CA ASP A 122 -2.69 -3.38 -18.76
C ASP A 122 -2.37 -4.89 -18.75
N GLY A 123 -3.35 -5.72 -18.33
CA GLY A 123 -3.19 -7.17 -18.24
C GLY A 123 -2.47 -7.66 -16.98
N ILE A 124 -2.05 -6.75 -16.10
CA ILE A 124 -1.42 -7.07 -14.82
C ILE A 124 -2.50 -7.07 -13.74
N LYS A 125 -2.72 -8.24 -13.11
CA LYS A 125 -3.68 -8.38 -12.01
C LYS A 125 -3.00 -8.10 -10.68
N LEU A 126 -3.61 -7.28 -9.88
CA LEU A 126 -3.06 -6.96 -8.56
C LEU A 126 -2.99 -8.19 -7.64
N ALA A 127 -3.90 -9.16 -7.81
CA ALA A 127 -3.85 -10.44 -7.11
C ALA A 127 -2.61 -11.30 -7.42
N ASP A 128 -1.88 -10.99 -8.50
CA ASP A 128 -0.61 -11.64 -8.86
C ASP A 128 0.59 -11.10 -8.06
N TYR A 129 0.35 -10.12 -7.21
CA TYR A 129 1.35 -9.58 -6.28
C TYR A 129 1.15 -10.11 -4.87
N ALA A 130 2.15 -9.96 -4.05
CA ALA A 130 2.10 -10.20 -2.61
C ALA A 130 2.74 -9.04 -1.86
N TRP A 131 2.22 -8.77 -0.69
CA TRP A 131 2.93 -8.02 0.32
C TRP A 131 3.95 -8.94 0.99
N VAL A 132 5.21 -8.56 0.92
CA VAL A 132 6.33 -9.27 1.54
C VAL A 132 7.07 -8.34 2.48
N ARG A 133 7.78 -8.90 3.44
CA ARG A 133 8.58 -8.15 4.40
C ARG A 133 9.98 -8.73 4.54
N ALA A 134 10.96 -7.88 4.62
CA ALA A 134 12.31 -8.25 5.01
C ALA A 134 12.91 -7.13 5.87
N ASP A 135 13.61 -7.47 6.93
CA ASP A 135 14.15 -6.48 7.89
C ASP A 135 15.12 -5.47 7.23
N SER A 136 15.85 -5.91 6.20
CA SER A 136 16.79 -5.09 5.45
C SER A 136 16.17 -4.28 4.31
N THR A 137 14.90 -4.52 4.00
CA THR A 137 14.22 -3.86 2.88
C THR A 137 13.11 -2.96 3.39
N ASN A 138 12.94 -1.80 2.77
CA ASN A 138 11.90 -0.82 3.11
C ASN A 138 11.83 -0.48 4.61
N GLY A 139 12.97 -0.48 5.31
CA GLY A 139 13.04 -0.22 6.74
C GLY A 139 12.31 -1.25 7.63
N GLY A 140 12.05 -2.45 7.11
CA GLY A 140 11.31 -3.53 7.77
C GLY A 140 9.78 -3.45 7.59
N TYR A 141 9.26 -2.50 6.81
CA TYR A 141 7.85 -2.42 6.47
C TYR A 141 7.52 -3.31 5.25
N PRO A 142 6.28 -3.82 5.11
CA PRO A 142 5.86 -4.55 3.93
C PRO A 142 6.02 -3.74 2.64
N TYR A 143 6.29 -4.42 1.55
CA TYR A 143 6.32 -3.87 0.19
C TYR A 143 5.71 -4.87 -0.78
N THR A 144 5.26 -4.43 -1.94
CA THR A 144 4.65 -5.29 -2.93
C THR A 144 5.69 -5.93 -3.84
N GLN A 145 5.52 -7.20 -4.12
CA GLN A 145 6.34 -7.97 -5.05
C GLN A 145 5.45 -8.89 -5.88
N VAL A 146 5.83 -9.15 -7.13
CA VAL A 146 5.16 -10.17 -7.94
C VAL A 146 5.27 -11.52 -7.24
N ARG A 147 4.16 -12.24 -7.10
CA ARG A 147 4.18 -13.60 -6.58
C ARG A 147 5.01 -14.47 -7.52
N GLU A 148 5.96 -15.17 -6.98
CA GLU A 148 6.61 -16.25 -7.73
C GLU A 148 5.60 -17.39 -7.86
N PHE A 149 4.95 -17.50 -9.03
CA PHE A 149 3.94 -18.52 -9.31
C PHE A 149 4.52 -19.91 -9.38
N LEU A 150 5.83 -20.04 -9.57
CA LEU A 150 6.54 -21.32 -9.62
C LEU A 150 7.89 -21.17 -8.93
N SER A 151 8.07 -21.90 -7.87
CA SER A 151 9.42 -22.12 -7.36
C SER A 151 10.25 -22.90 -8.40
N TRP A 152 11.58 -22.81 -8.36
CA TRP A 152 12.42 -23.65 -9.20
C TRP A 152 12.13 -25.15 -9.03
N ALA A 153 11.65 -25.58 -7.85
CA ALA A 153 11.20 -26.93 -7.60
C ALA A 153 9.93 -27.28 -8.40
N ASP A 154 8.98 -26.33 -8.50
CA ASP A 154 7.76 -26.51 -9.30
C ASP A 154 8.08 -26.55 -10.79
N VAL A 155 8.97 -25.70 -11.28
CA VAL A 155 9.45 -25.72 -12.67
C VAL A 155 10.13 -27.07 -12.97
N ALA A 156 10.98 -27.56 -12.10
CA ALA A 156 11.66 -28.87 -12.25
C ALA A 156 10.65 -30.02 -12.27
N LYS A 157 9.60 -29.95 -11.43
CA LYS A 157 8.52 -30.95 -11.39
C LYS A 157 7.72 -30.96 -12.69
N ILE A 158 7.31 -29.78 -13.19
CA ILE A 158 6.60 -29.65 -14.47
C ILE A 158 7.44 -30.16 -15.63
N GLN A 159 8.73 -29.84 -15.66
CA GLN A 159 9.64 -30.34 -16.70
C GLN A 159 9.80 -31.86 -16.64
N THR A 160 9.85 -32.44 -15.44
CA THR A 160 9.92 -33.89 -15.25
C THR A 160 8.65 -34.59 -15.71
N GLU A 161 7.48 -34.07 -15.34
CA GLU A 161 6.18 -34.58 -15.76
C GLU A 161 5.97 -34.48 -17.28
N ALA A 162 6.40 -33.37 -17.88
CA ALA A 162 6.36 -33.20 -19.34
C ALA A 162 7.28 -34.20 -20.06
N ARG A 163 8.49 -34.47 -19.52
CA ARG A 163 9.39 -35.49 -20.05
C ARG A 163 8.80 -36.90 -19.97
N LEU A 164 8.21 -37.25 -18.83
CA LEU A 164 7.55 -38.56 -18.62
C LEU A 164 6.41 -38.78 -19.63
N ARG A 165 5.58 -37.72 -19.89
CA ARG A 165 4.52 -37.79 -20.89
C ARG A 165 5.04 -37.94 -22.32
N LEU A 166 6.14 -37.28 -22.66
CA LEU A 166 6.77 -37.39 -23.99
C LEU A 166 7.46 -38.73 -24.22
N THR A 167 7.97 -39.39 -23.17
CA THR A 167 8.62 -40.69 -23.26
C THR A 167 7.67 -41.88 -23.09
N GLY A 168 6.37 -41.65 -22.86
CA GLY A 168 5.37 -42.70 -22.71
C GLY A 168 5.56 -43.58 -21.48
N VAL A 169 6.33 -43.15 -20.51
CA VAL A 169 6.49 -43.81 -19.22
C VAL A 169 5.48 -43.21 -18.26
N SER A 170 4.39 -43.89 -18.00
CA SER A 170 3.40 -43.62 -16.98
C SER A 170 3.73 -44.34 -15.69
#